data_6f5f97d0beabde97ef7e4a5d70e222f4
#
_entry.id   6f5f97d0beabde97ef7e4a5d70e222f4
#
_cell.length_a   1.000
_cell.length_b   1.000
_cell.length_c   1.000
_cell.angle_alpha   90.00
_cell.angle_beta   90.00
_cell.angle_gamma   90.00
#
_symmetry.space_group_name_H-M   'P 1'
#
loop_
_entity.id
_entity.type
_entity.pdbx_description
1 polymer ?
#
loop_
_entity_poly.entity_id
_entity_poly.type
_entity_poly.pdbx_seq_one_letter_code
_entity_poly.pdbx_strand_id
1 'polypeptide(L)' 'MNIKNLQRAAEIAEQLPALEEARNLLSQDDTHIQVVAAPKQDCSQPKRVTIPHNTNYNVMSVINAEINRLKEEAKGL' A
#
# COMPACT_ATOMS: atom_id res chain seq x y z
N MET A 1 23.09 -10.38 -11.23
CA MET A 1 22.28 -9.44 -10.43
C MET A 1 23.14 -8.86 -9.31
N ASN A 2 23.14 -7.54 -9.14
CA ASN A 2 23.94 -6.94 -8.08
C ASN A 2 23.15 -6.87 -6.77
N ILE A 3 23.84 -6.51 -5.68
CA ILE A 3 23.25 -6.48 -4.34
C ILE A 3 22.06 -5.49 -4.27
N LYS A 4 22.17 -4.35 -4.94
CA LYS A 4 21.10 -3.36 -4.95
C LYS A 4 19.82 -3.91 -5.59
N ASN A 5 19.95 -4.66 -6.68
CA ASN A 5 18.80 -5.27 -7.34
C ASN A 5 18.17 -6.35 -6.47
N LEU A 6 18.98 -7.13 -5.75
CA LEU A 6 18.47 -8.13 -4.82
C LEU A 6 17.70 -7.48 -3.67
N GLN A 7 18.21 -6.39 -3.11
CA GLN A 7 17.53 -5.64 -2.05
C GLN A 7 16.22 -5.05 -2.54
N ARG A 8 16.23 -4.48 -3.75
CA ARG A 8 15.01 -3.89 -4.32
C ARG A 8 13.98 -4.97 -4.63
N ALA A 9 14.39 -6.11 -5.15
CA ALA A 9 13.50 -7.23 -5.40
C ALA A 9 12.84 -7.73 -4.11
N ALA A 10 13.61 -7.79 -3.01
CA ALA A 10 13.07 -8.19 -1.71
C ALA A 10 12.06 -7.17 -1.19
N GLU A 11 12.33 -5.88 -1.35
CA GLU A 11 11.38 -4.82 -0.95
C GLU A 11 10.07 -4.95 -1.73
N ILE A 12 10.14 -5.15 -3.04
CA ILE A 12 8.96 -5.32 -3.88
C ILE A 12 8.18 -6.56 -3.46
N ALA A 13 8.88 -7.67 -3.21
CA ALA A 13 8.24 -8.91 -2.77
C ALA A 13 7.51 -8.76 -1.43
N GLU A 14 7.96 -7.83 -0.59
CA GLU A 14 7.29 -7.52 0.67
C GLU A 14 6.12 -6.58 0.48
N GLN A 15 6.25 -5.58 -0.38
CA GLN A 15 5.24 -4.54 -0.56
C GLN A 15 4.05 -4.98 -1.40
N LEU A 16 4.27 -5.79 -2.44
CA LEU A 16 3.21 -6.18 -3.36
C LEU A 16 2.05 -6.92 -2.68
N PRO A 17 2.29 -7.94 -1.83
CA PRO A 17 1.19 -8.62 -1.17
C PRO A 17 0.35 -7.71 -0.28
N ALA A 18 0.99 -6.75 0.39
CA ALA A 18 0.29 -5.79 1.24
C ALA A 18 -0.62 -4.88 0.42
N LEU A 19 -0.14 -4.41 -0.74
CA LEU A 19 -0.93 -3.57 -1.63
C LEU A 19 -2.07 -4.35 -2.27
N GLU A 20 -1.83 -5.60 -2.66
CA GLU A 20 -2.87 -6.45 -3.23
C GLU A 20 -3.96 -6.78 -2.21
N GLU A 21 -3.58 -7.01 -0.95
CA GLU A 21 -4.55 -7.21 0.12
C GLU A 21 -5.38 -5.96 0.35
N ALA A 22 -4.75 -4.79 0.36
CA ALA A 22 -5.46 -3.53 0.49
C ALA A 22 -6.45 -3.33 -0.65
N ARG A 23 -6.05 -3.63 -1.89
CA ARG A 23 -6.94 -3.55 -3.05
C ARG A 23 -8.14 -4.47 -2.90
N ASN A 24 -7.92 -5.70 -2.44
CA ASN A 24 -8.99 -6.67 -2.25
C ASN A 24 -9.97 -6.21 -1.18
N LEU A 25 -9.48 -5.65 -0.09
CA LEU A 25 -10.33 -5.09 0.96
C LEU A 25 -11.16 -3.91 0.45
N LEU A 26 -10.56 -3.04 -0.36
CA LEU A 26 -11.24 -1.87 -0.90
C LEU A 26 -12.30 -2.23 -1.95
N SER A 27 -12.22 -3.42 -2.54
CA SER A 27 -13.23 -3.87 -3.49
C SER A 27 -14.51 -4.38 -2.81
N GLN A 28 -14.52 -4.50 -1.50
CA GLN A 28 -15.70 -4.92 -0.75
C GLN A 28 -16.61 -3.73 -0.47
N ASP A 29 -17.92 -3.93 -0.61
CA ASP A 29 -18.90 -2.83 -0.56
C ASP A 29 -18.96 -2.11 0.79
N ASP A 30 -18.70 -2.81 1.88
CA ASP A 30 -18.84 -2.27 3.24
C ASP A 30 -17.52 -1.80 3.84
N THR A 31 -16.50 -1.60 3.01
CA THR A 31 -15.17 -1.24 3.50
C THR A 31 -15.03 0.27 3.68
N HIS A 32 -14.52 0.67 4.85
CA HIS A 32 -14.16 2.05 5.13
C HIS A 32 -12.64 2.18 5.15
N ILE A 33 -12.13 3.25 4.53
CA ILE A 33 -10.69 3.54 4.55
C ILE A 33 -10.39 4.42 5.74
N GLN A 34 -9.40 4.03 6.52
CA GLN A 34 -8.90 4.83 7.63
C GLN A 34 -7.43 5.15 7.41
N VAL A 35 -7.07 6.40 7.67
CA VAL A 35 -5.67 6.81 7.71
C VAL A 35 -5.22 6.72 9.16
N VAL A 36 -4.14 5.98 9.40
CA VAL A 36 -3.58 5.79 10.73
C VAL A 36 -2.20 6.43 10.78
N ALA A 37 -2.04 7.41 11.66
CA ALA A 37 -0.74 8.02 11.90
C ALA A 37 -0.21 7.50 13.24
N ALA A 38 0.87 6.72 13.18
CA ALA A 38 1.50 6.14 14.36
C ALA A 38 2.90 6.74 14.55
N PRO A 39 3.15 7.47 15.64
CA PRO A 39 4.49 8.00 15.91
C PRO A 39 5.48 6.86 16.12
N LYS A 40 6.66 6.96 15.51
CA LYS A 40 7.67 5.92 15.61
C LYS A 40 8.40 5.90 16.95
N GLN A 41 8.48 7.02 17.63
CA GLN A 41 9.33 7.19 18.81
C GLN A 41 8.58 7.70 20.04
N ASP A 42 7.26 7.74 19.98
CA ASP A 42 6.45 8.26 21.06
C ASP A 42 5.49 7.17 21.55
N CYS A 43 5.19 7.19 22.84
CA CYS A 43 4.18 6.30 23.43
C CYS A 43 2.76 6.79 23.18
N SER A 44 2.58 7.83 22.41
CA SER A 44 1.27 8.35 22.04
C SER A 44 0.47 7.33 21.24
N GLN A 45 -0.85 7.30 21.44
CA GLN A 45 -1.71 6.42 20.68
C GLN A 45 -1.81 6.90 19.22
N PRO A 46 -1.87 5.97 18.26
CA PRO A 46 -2.05 6.36 16.87
C PRO A 46 -3.40 7.04 16.65
N LYS A 47 -3.39 8.06 15.82
CA LYS A 47 -4.62 8.72 15.41
C LYS A 47 -5.21 8.02 14.19
N ARG A 48 -6.53 7.87 14.17
CA ARG A 48 -7.25 7.26 13.07
C ARG A 48 -8.30 8.24 12.55
N VAL A 49 -8.32 8.42 11.24
CA VAL A 49 -9.31 9.25 10.58
C VAL A 49 -9.96 8.45 9.47
N THR A 50 -11.28 8.36 9.50
CA THR A 50 -12.01 7.68 8.43
C THR A 50 -12.16 8.62 7.25
N ILE A 51 -11.77 8.14 6.06
CA ILE A 51 -11.88 8.91 4.83
C ILE A 51 -13.31 8.84 4.31
N PRO A 52 -13.88 9.93 3.79
CA PRO A 52 -15.22 9.90 3.19
C PRO A 52 -15.32 8.81 2.11
N HIS A 53 -16.43 8.11 2.10
CA HIS A 53 -16.63 6.95 1.23
C HIS A 53 -16.46 7.27 -0.25
N ASN A 54 -16.83 8.46 -0.69
CA ASN A 54 -16.68 8.86 -2.09
C ASN A 54 -15.23 9.03 -2.53
N THR A 55 -14.28 9.03 -1.59
CA THR A 55 -12.85 9.11 -1.89
C THR A 55 -12.23 7.73 -2.12
N ASN A 56 -12.94 6.65 -1.78
CA ASN A 56 -12.40 5.29 -1.87
C ASN A 56 -11.93 4.94 -3.27
N TYR A 57 -12.66 5.38 -4.30
CA TYR A 57 -12.29 5.11 -5.68
C TYR A 57 -10.93 5.70 -6.03
N ASN A 58 -10.67 6.92 -5.58
CA ASN A 58 -9.40 7.58 -5.85
C ASN A 58 -8.23 6.88 -5.14
N VAL A 59 -8.44 6.44 -3.90
CA VAL A 59 -7.42 5.68 -3.16
C VAL A 59 -7.15 4.36 -3.86
N MET A 60 -8.18 3.67 -4.32
CA MET A 60 -8.03 2.41 -5.04
C MET A 60 -7.25 2.60 -6.34
N SER A 61 -7.49 3.70 -7.08
CA SER A 61 -6.74 4.03 -8.28
C SER A 61 -5.26 4.19 -8.00
N VAL A 62 -4.91 4.88 -6.91
CA VAL A 62 -3.51 5.07 -6.52
C VAL A 62 -2.86 3.73 -6.18
N ILE A 63 -3.55 2.88 -5.44
CA ILE A 63 -3.03 1.56 -5.06
C ILE A 63 -2.80 0.70 -6.30
N ASN A 64 -3.75 0.67 -7.23
CA ASN A 64 -3.60 -0.09 -8.47
C ASN A 64 -2.42 0.42 -9.31
N ALA A 65 -2.26 1.74 -9.41
CA ALA A 65 -1.14 2.33 -10.14
C ALA A 65 0.19 1.92 -9.50
N GLU A 66 0.27 1.92 -8.18
CA GLU A 66 1.49 1.53 -7.47
C GLU A 66 1.80 0.05 -7.65
N ILE A 67 0.79 -0.82 -7.62
CA ILE A 67 0.97 -2.26 -7.87
C ILE A 67 1.56 -2.47 -9.27
N ASN A 68 0.99 -1.80 -10.28
CA ASN A 68 1.47 -1.93 -11.65
C ASN A 68 2.89 -1.41 -11.81
N ARG A 69 3.21 -0.30 -11.16
CA ARG A 69 4.55 0.28 -11.19
C ARG A 69 5.59 -0.69 -10.61
N LEU A 70 5.27 -1.31 -9.47
CA LEU A 70 6.18 -2.25 -8.83
C LEU A 70 6.37 -3.52 -9.67
N LYS A 71 5.31 -4.01 -10.31
CA LYS A 71 5.40 -5.17 -11.19
C LYS A 71 6.28 -4.88 -12.40
N GLU A 72 6.17 -3.70 -12.99
CA GLU A 72 7.00 -3.30 -14.11
C GLU A 72 8.46 -3.14 -13.69
N GLU A 73 8.70 -2.54 -12.52
CA GLU A 73 10.06 -2.43 -12.00
C GLU A 73 10.68 -3.81 -11.77
N ALA A 74 9.91 -4.75 -11.21
CA ALA A 74 10.40 -6.11 -10.96
C ALA A 74 10.81 -6.84 -12.24
N LYS A 75 10.12 -6.60 -13.34
CA LYS A 75 10.47 -7.19 -14.63
C LYS A 75 11.84 -6.72 -15.14
N GLY A 76 12.24 -5.50 -14.78
CA GLY A 76 13.52 -4.94 -15.18
C GLY A 76 14.69 -5.32 -14.28
N LEU A 77 14.42 -5.97 -13.18
CA LEU A 77 15.48 -6.45 -12.28
C LEU A 77 15.98 -7.84 -12.71
#